data_fd7eb04d8dbed193b26f8b854620c7e0
#
_entry.id   fd7eb04d8dbed193b26f8b854620c7e0
#
_cell.length_a   1.000
_cell.length_b   1.000
_cell.length_c   1.000
_cell.angle_alpha   90.00
_cell.angle_beta   90.00
_cell.angle_gamma   90.00
#
_symmetry.space_group_name_H-M   'P 1'
#
loop_
_entity.id
_entity.type
_entity.pdbx_description
1 polymer ?
#
loop_
_entity_poly.entity_id
_entity_poly.type
_entity_poly.pdbx_seq_one_letter_code
_entity_poly.pdbx_strand_id
1 'polypeptide(L)'
;MPSLKEIKGRIASVKSTLKITSAMKLVASAKLRKAQQAIEGMRPYERKLQEMLAHLTRQAGGSGVVLSSASLRDPIRAYAPESTTPEPKPEVSKKVAIVAFASNSSLCGAFNANAVRLALETIQSFGDAQVTVYSVGRKMAEAMKKVGYPSPADYQHLADKPSYAEAAVLAEQLMEDFREGRVGRVELVYNHFVSSGKQVPVRETFLPSTAVISGEAAGEVEKSETDYILEPSARELLEELLPKSQKLKFYTALLDSNASEHAARTVAMQTATDNGEDLLQELTLQYNKSRQQKITAEILDLAGGSQE
;
A
#
# COMPACT_ATOMS: atom_id res chain seq x y z
N MET A 1 38.70 2.89 -28.24
CA MET A 1 38.47 3.52 -26.92
C MET A 1 37.51 4.68 -27.10
N PRO A 2 36.63 4.98 -26.16
CA PRO A 2 35.72 6.11 -26.25
C PRO A 2 36.53 7.42 -26.30
N SER A 3 36.07 8.39 -27.09
CA SER A 3 36.75 9.67 -27.22
C SER A 3 36.67 10.49 -25.92
N LEU A 4 37.66 11.36 -25.65
CA LEU A 4 37.63 12.27 -24.49
C LEU A 4 36.34 13.11 -24.42
N LYS A 5 35.83 13.52 -25.60
CA LYS A 5 34.58 14.27 -25.71
C LYS A 5 33.40 13.45 -25.25
N GLU A 6 33.35 12.15 -25.58
CA GLU A 6 32.29 11.22 -25.17
C GLU A 6 32.31 10.96 -23.66
N ILE A 7 33.50 10.69 -23.08
CA ILE A 7 33.66 10.49 -21.65
C ILE A 7 33.22 11.75 -20.89
N LYS A 8 33.59 12.93 -21.32
CA LYS A 8 33.19 14.21 -20.76
C LYS A 8 31.66 14.39 -20.82
N GLY A 9 31.02 14.00 -21.93
CA GLY A 9 29.58 14.00 -22.09
C GLY A 9 28.86 13.06 -21.07
N ARG A 10 29.39 11.82 -20.90
CA ARG A 10 28.88 10.86 -19.91
C ARG A 10 29.00 11.40 -18.48
N ILE A 11 30.14 12.00 -18.12
CA ILE A 11 30.34 12.64 -16.80
C ILE A 11 29.28 13.73 -16.54
N ALA A 12 29.00 14.57 -17.54
CA ALA A 12 28.00 15.63 -17.41
C ALA A 12 26.58 15.04 -17.22
N SER A 13 26.24 14.00 -17.98
CA SER A 13 24.98 13.30 -17.87
C SER A 13 24.79 12.66 -16.49
N VAL A 14 25.80 11.92 -15.99
CA VAL A 14 25.76 11.30 -14.65
C VAL A 14 25.61 12.36 -13.55
N LYS A 15 26.37 13.46 -13.63
CA LYS A 15 26.23 14.58 -12.68
C LYS A 15 24.81 15.18 -12.66
N SER A 16 24.17 15.28 -13.83
CA SER A 16 22.79 15.75 -13.91
C SER A 16 21.82 14.75 -13.28
N THR A 17 22.00 13.46 -13.56
CA THR A 17 21.18 12.39 -12.97
C THR A 17 21.30 12.37 -11.44
N LEU A 18 22.51 12.49 -10.89
CA LEU A 18 22.77 12.56 -9.46
C LEU A 18 22.00 13.70 -8.77
N LYS A 19 21.94 14.88 -9.39
CA LYS A 19 21.15 16.00 -8.85
C LYS A 19 19.66 15.66 -8.80
N ILE A 20 19.14 14.97 -9.82
CA ILE A 20 17.75 14.57 -9.89
C ILE A 20 17.43 13.50 -8.85
N THR A 21 18.24 12.44 -8.75
CA THR A 21 18.02 11.36 -7.78
C THR A 21 18.10 11.85 -6.33
N SER A 22 19.08 12.73 -6.02
CA SER A 22 19.18 13.36 -4.70
C SER A 22 17.97 14.23 -4.37
N ALA A 23 17.48 15.02 -5.32
CA ALA A 23 16.26 15.81 -5.11
C ALA A 23 15.03 14.92 -4.90
N MET A 24 14.88 13.85 -5.71
CA MET A 24 13.78 12.89 -5.56
C MET A 24 13.82 12.16 -4.22
N LYS A 25 15.00 11.78 -3.72
CA LYS A 25 15.19 11.21 -2.38
C LYS A 25 14.69 12.16 -1.29
N LEU A 26 15.06 13.44 -1.34
CA LEU A 26 14.63 14.44 -0.35
C LEU A 26 13.11 14.59 -0.34
N VAL A 27 12.48 14.69 -1.51
CA VAL A 27 11.02 14.79 -1.63
C VAL A 27 10.33 13.51 -1.11
N ALA A 28 10.85 12.33 -1.47
CA ALA A 28 10.30 11.06 -1.00
C ALA A 28 10.42 10.93 0.52
N SER A 29 11.55 11.31 1.12
CA SER A 29 11.76 11.30 2.57
C SER A 29 10.81 12.24 3.30
N ALA A 30 10.56 13.44 2.76
CA ALA A 30 9.61 14.38 3.33
C ALA A 30 8.17 13.83 3.30
N LYS A 31 7.78 13.21 2.17
CA LYS A 31 6.46 12.57 2.03
C LYS A 31 6.32 11.35 2.95
N LEU A 32 7.37 10.53 3.07
CA LEU A 32 7.40 9.40 4.01
C LEU A 32 7.15 9.87 5.45
N ARG A 33 7.88 10.90 5.88
CA ARG A 33 7.69 11.47 7.23
C ARG A 33 6.27 11.95 7.47
N LYS A 34 5.66 12.61 6.48
CA LYS A 34 4.26 13.04 6.55
C LYS A 34 3.29 11.85 6.65
N ALA A 35 3.52 10.79 5.87
CA ALA A 35 2.70 9.58 5.92
C ALA A 35 2.83 8.87 7.27
N GLN A 36 4.05 8.75 7.82
CA GLN A 36 4.28 8.17 9.15
C GLN A 36 3.57 8.98 10.25
N GLN A 37 3.66 10.30 10.22
CA GLN A 37 2.94 11.16 11.18
C GLN A 37 1.41 10.98 11.09
N ALA A 38 0.87 10.79 9.88
CA ALA A 38 -0.56 10.52 9.71
C ALA A 38 -0.95 9.17 10.32
N ILE A 39 -0.15 8.11 10.12
CA ILE A 39 -0.37 6.78 10.70
C ILE A 39 -0.26 6.84 12.24
N GLU A 40 0.78 7.48 12.77
CA GLU A 40 0.98 7.64 14.21
C GLU A 40 -0.16 8.42 14.87
N GLY A 41 -0.68 9.45 14.20
CA GLY A 41 -1.84 10.21 14.67
C GLY A 41 -3.15 9.40 14.67
N MET A 42 -3.28 8.39 13.79
CA MET A 42 -4.47 7.54 13.71
C MET A 42 -4.45 6.37 14.70
N ARG A 43 -3.29 5.85 15.07
CA ARG A 43 -3.14 4.70 15.99
C ARG A 43 -3.89 4.83 17.32
N PRO A 44 -3.83 5.97 18.04
CA PRO A 44 -4.58 6.12 19.29
C PRO A 44 -6.09 6.03 19.10
N TYR A 45 -6.59 6.60 18.00
CA TYR A 45 -8.01 6.55 17.65
C TYR A 45 -8.46 5.11 17.30
N GLU A 46 -7.69 4.44 16.45
CA GLU A 46 -7.94 3.05 16.06
C GLU A 46 -7.94 2.12 17.28
N ARG A 47 -6.94 2.25 18.16
CA ARG A 47 -6.85 1.49 19.40
C ARG A 47 -8.07 1.70 20.30
N LYS A 48 -8.48 2.95 20.50
CA LYS A 48 -9.65 3.26 21.32
C LYS A 48 -10.94 2.75 20.70
N LEU A 49 -11.09 2.82 19.40
CA LEU A 49 -12.24 2.27 18.69
C LEU A 49 -12.29 0.75 18.84
N GLN A 50 -11.16 0.06 18.72
CA GLN A 50 -11.08 -1.39 18.94
C GLN A 50 -11.39 -1.78 20.39
N GLU A 51 -10.89 -1.05 21.38
CA GLU A 51 -11.22 -1.25 22.80
C GLU A 51 -12.72 -1.11 23.04
N MET A 52 -13.35 -0.05 22.50
CA MET A 52 -14.80 0.16 22.61
C MET A 52 -15.60 -0.96 21.95
N LEU A 53 -15.24 -1.35 20.73
CA LEU A 53 -15.90 -2.46 20.03
C LEU A 53 -15.76 -3.78 20.79
N ALA A 54 -14.59 -4.06 21.37
CA ALA A 54 -14.37 -5.24 22.21
C ALA A 54 -15.27 -5.25 23.45
N HIS A 55 -15.42 -4.11 24.09
CA HIS A 55 -16.27 -3.96 25.28
C HIS A 55 -17.77 -4.13 24.92
N LEU A 56 -18.23 -3.44 23.87
CA LEU A 56 -19.62 -3.52 23.40
C LEU A 56 -20.00 -4.95 22.98
N THR A 57 -19.10 -5.66 22.30
CA THR A 57 -19.32 -7.04 21.87
C THR A 57 -19.49 -7.98 23.07
N ARG A 58 -18.70 -7.80 24.13
CA ARG A 58 -18.84 -8.59 25.37
C ARG A 58 -20.14 -8.32 26.05
N GLN A 59 -20.59 -7.07 26.16
CA GLN A 59 -21.86 -6.71 26.78
C GLN A 59 -23.06 -7.15 25.96
N ALA A 60 -22.96 -7.18 24.63
CA ALA A 60 -24.04 -7.68 23.78
C ALA A 60 -24.21 -9.22 23.82
N GLY A 61 -23.42 -9.93 24.63
CA GLY A 61 -23.53 -11.37 24.82
C GLY A 61 -22.94 -12.23 23.69
N GLY A 62 -22.11 -11.62 22.84
CA GLY A 62 -21.51 -12.28 21.66
C GLY A 62 -20.09 -12.76 21.91
N SER A 63 -19.79 -13.98 21.54
CA SER A 63 -18.43 -14.55 21.54
C SER A 63 -17.57 -14.07 20.37
N GLY A 64 -18.09 -13.21 19.51
CA GLY A 64 -17.46 -12.59 18.35
C GLY A 64 -18.51 -12.06 17.38
N VAL A 65 -18.30 -10.84 16.87
CA VAL A 65 -19.17 -10.26 15.84
C VAL A 65 -18.57 -10.55 14.46
N VAL A 66 -19.25 -11.37 13.68
CA VAL A 66 -18.90 -11.62 12.27
C VAL A 66 -19.74 -10.68 11.41
N LEU A 67 -19.10 -9.73 10.73
CA LEU A 67 -19.76 -8.95 9.68
C LEU A 67 -19.93 -9.85 8.44
N SER A 68 -21.00 -10.65 8.48
CA SER A 68 -21.48 -11.38 7.30
C SER A 68 -22.44 -10.51 6.49
N SER A 69 -22.73 -10.90 5.25
CA SER A 69 -23.78 -10.24 4.47
C SER A 69 -25.13 -10.28 5.17
N ALA A 70 -25.42 -11.33 5.93
CA ALA A 70 -26.63 -11.46 6.75
C ALA A 70 -26.63 -10.46 7.92
N SER A 71 -25.51 -10.28 8.62
CA SER A 71 -25.36 -9.32 9.73
C SER A 71 -25.49 -7.87 9.27
N LEU A 72 -25.03 -7.55 8.06
CA LEU A 72 -25.18 -6.20 7.49
C LEU A 72 -26.59 -5.92 6.98
N ARG A 73 -27.36 -6.97 6.60
CA ARG A 73 -28.79 -6.85 6.22
C ARG A 73 -29.70 -6.77 7.43
N ASP A 74 -29.40 -7.51 8.47
CA ASP A 74 -30.15 -7.55 9.71
C ASP A 74 -29.17 -7.57 10.88
N PRO A 75 -28.85 -6.41 11.44
CA PRO A 75 -27.93 -6.28 12.57
C PRO A 75 -28.41 -7.10 13.79
N ILE A 76 -29.72 -7.36 13.90
CA ILE A 76 -30.34 -8.15 14.97
C ILE A 76 -29.83 -9.59 14.95
N ARG A 77 -29.56 -10.16 13.76
CA ARG A 77 -29.07 -11.53 13.60
C ARG A 77 -27.60 -11.73 13.98
N ALA A 78 -26.81 -10.68 13.95
CA ALA A 78 -25.39 -10.75 14.32
C ALA A 78 -25.15 -11.19 15.77
N TYR A 79 -26.17 -11.04 16.63
CA TYR A 79 -26.09 -11.27 18.08
C TYR A 79 -26.95 -12.42 18.54
N ALA A 80 -27.65 -13.14 17.66
CA ALA A 80 -28.39 -14.34 18.04
C ALA A 80 -27.40 -15.47 18.34
N PRO A 81 -27.54 -16.19 19.48
CA PRO A 81 -26.77 -17.41 19.69
C PRO A 81 -27.09 -18.37 18.55
N GLU A 82 -26.07 -19.10 18.08
CA GLU A 82 -26.21 -20.07 16.99
C GLU A 82 -27.38 -21.00 17.30
N SER A 83 -28.54 -20.71 16.73
CA SER A 83 -29.67 -21.63 16.79
C SER A 83 -29.34 -22.81 15.87
N THR A 84 -29.41 -24.01 16.42
CA THR A 84 -29.06 -25.30 15.84
C THR A 84 -29.92 -25.73 14.63
N THR A 85 -30.61 -24.84 13.97
CA THR A 85 -31.31 -25.11 12.72
C THR A 85 -30.44 -24.73 11.54
N PRO A 86 -30.10 -25.67 10.65
CA PRO A 86 -29.38 -25.35 9.42
C PRO A 86 -30.31 -24.58 8.49
N GLU A 87 -30.36 -23.25 8.65
CA GLU A 87 -30.96 -22.41 7.61
C GLU A 87 -30.14 -22.53 6.30
N PRO A 88 -30.79 -22.47 5.14
CA PRO A 88 -30.09 -22.52 3.86
C PRO A 88 -29.06 -21.40 3.87
N LYS A 89 -27.77 -21.77 3.78
CA LYS A 89 -26.67 -20.82 3.60
C LYS A 89 -27.07 -19.91 2.43
N PRO A 90 -27.16 -18.59 2.62
CA PRO A 90 -27.42 -17.71 1.49
C PRO A 90 -26.34 -18.03 0.45
N GLU A 91 -26.74 -18.22 -0.81
CA GLU A 91 -25.76 -18.42 -1.90
C GLU A 91 -24.78 -17.26 -1.85
N VAL A 92 -23.58 -17.53 -1.35
CA VAL A 92 -22.52 -16.54 -1.29
C VAL A 92 -22.23 -16.19 -2.74
N SER A 93 -22.52 -14.96 -3.13
CA SER A 93 -22.27 -14.50 -4.48
C SER A 93 -20.83 -14.89 -4.87
N LYS A 94 -20.66 -15.60 -5.99
CA LYS A 94 -19.35 -15.95 -6.53
C LYS A 94 -18.56 -14.73 -7.05
N LYS A 95 -19.07 -13.52 -6.79
CA LYS A 95 -18.43 -12.27 -7.19
C LYS A 95 -17.50 -11.79 -6.08
N VAL A 96 -16.28 -11.48 -6.45
CA VAL A 96 -15.22 -11.01 -5.55
C VAL A 96 -14.75 -9.62 -5.99
N ALA A 97 -14.68 -8.69 -5.05
CA ALA A 97 -14.03 -7.40 -5.27
C ALA A 97 -12.62 -7.43 -4.69
N ILE A 98 -11.65 -6.95 -5.44
CA ILE A 98 -10.27 -6.78 -4.99
C ILE A 98 -9.91 -5.31 -5.09
N VAL A 99 -9.53 -4.69 -3.97
CA VAL A 99 -8.98 -3.34 -3.96
C VAL A 99 -7.47 -3.45 -3.92
N ALA A 100 -6.80 -3.06 -4.99
CA ALA A 100 -5.36 -3.20 -5.12
C ALA A 100 -4.68 -1.82 -5.16
N PHE A 101 -3.72 -1.61 -4.26
CA PHE A 101 -3.01 -0.35 -4.08
C PHE A 101 -1.64 -0.39 -4.74
N ALA A 102 -1.34 0.65 -5.52
CA ALA A 102 0.00 0.91 -6.07
C ALA A 102 0.24 2.41 -6.22
N SER A 103 1.41 2.79 -6.72
CA SER A 103 1.76 4.19 -6.92
C SER A 103 1.28 4.76 -8.25
N ASN A 104 1.27 6.10 -8.35
CA ASN A 104 1.03 6.79 -9.61
C ASN A 104 2.32 6.92 -10.46
N SER A 105 3.50 6.81 -9.86
CA SER A 105 4.78 6.99 -10.52
C SER A 105 5.68 5.78 -10.41
N SER A 106 6.62 5.62 -11.34
CA SER A 106 7.69 4.63 -11.30
C SER A 106 8.82 5.07 -10.33
N LEU A 107 9.94 4.38 -10.37
CA LEU A 107 11.15 4.65 -9.59
C LEU A 107 10.99 4.47 -8.06
N CYS A 108 10.14 3.53 -7.66
CA CYS A 108 9.96 3.08 -6.28
C CYS A 108 10.43 1.63 -6.06
N GLY A 109 11.52 1.25 -6.72
CA GLY A 109 12.05 -0.11 -6.64
C GLY A 109 11.05 -1.17 -7.06
N ALA A 110 10.95 -2.26 -6.29
CA ALA A 110 10.05 -3.38 -6.55
C ALA A 110 8.60 -3.17 -6.04
N PHE A 111 8.30 -2.03 -5.42
CA PHE A 111 6.99 -1.75 -4.79
C PHE A 111 5.80 -2.05 -5.70
N ASN A 112 5.77 -1.47 -6.91
CA ASN A 112 4.68 -1.69 -7.85
C ASN A 112 4.64 -3.13 -8.38
N ALA A 113 5.79 -3.71 -8.69
CA ALA A 113 5.88 -5.07 -9.21
C ALA A 113 5.38 -6.09 -8.19
N ASN A 114 5.72 -5.93 -6.92
CA ASN A 114 5.26 -6.81 -5.84
C ASN A 114 3.76 -6.68 -5.61
N ALA A 115 3.21 -5.45 -5.61
CA ALA A 115 1.77 -5.23 -5.46
C ALA A 115 0.97 -5.84 -6.63
N VAL A 116 1.42 -5.63 -7.87
CA VAL A 116 0.78 -6.20 -9.07
C VAL A 116 0.85 -7.73 -9.05
N ARG A 117 2.00 -8.31 -8.70
CA ARG A 117 2.15 -9.77 -8.59
C ARG A 117 1.17 -10.35 -7.59
N LEU A 118 1.10 -9.78 -6.37
CA LEU A 118 0.18 -10.26 -5.34
C LEU A 118 -1.28 -10.09 -5.76
N ALA A 119 -1.63 -9.01 -6.47
CA ALA A 119 -2.97 -8.82 -7.00
C ALA A 119 -3.34 -9.91 -8.02
N LEU A 120 -2.42 -10.27 -8.93
CA LEU A 120 -2.62 -11.35 -9.89
C LEU A 120 -2.73 -12.72 -9.21
N GLU A 121 -1.87 -13.02 -8.26
CA GLU A 121 -1.94 -14.24 -7.44
C GLU A 121 -3.28 -14.31 -6.68
N THR A 122 -3.75 -13.18 -6.16
CA THR A 122 -5.06 -13.10 -5.49
C THR A 122 -6.21 -13.37 -6.47
N ILE A 123 -6.19 -12.79 -7.67
CA ILE A 123 -7.20 -13.05 -8.71
C ILE A 123 -7.21 -14.55 -9.06
N GLN A 124 -6.04 -15.14 -9.31
CA GLN A 124 -5.91 -16.56 -9.65
C GLN A 124 -6.43 -17.49 -8.54
N SER A 125 -6.27 -17.10 -7.27
CA SER A 125 -6.74 -17.89 -6.13
C SER A 125 -8.26 -18.05 -6.06
N PHE A 126 -9.02 -17.20 -6.75
CA PHE A 126 -10.49 -17.26 -6.79
C PHE A 126 -11.03 -18.10 -7.96
N GLY A 127 -10.18 -18.57 -8.87
CA GLY A 127 -10.56 -19.48 -9.97
C GLY A 127 -11.71 -18.94 -10.83
N ASP A 128 -12.83 -19.66 -10.84
CA ASP A 128 -14.01 -19.34 -11.68
C ASP A 128 -14.90 -18.22 -11.10
N ALA A 129 -14.50 -17.57 -10.01
CA ALA A 129 -15.26 -16.45 -9.46
C ALA A 129 -15.17 -15.22 -10.38
N GLN A 130 -16.28 -14.47 -10.47
CA GLN A 130 -16.26 -13.20 -11.18
C GLN A 130 -15.53 -12.16 -10.33
N VAL A 131 -14.31 -11.77 -10.75
CA VAL A 131 -13.48 -10.81 -10.04
C VAL A 131 -13.61 -9.42 -10.63
N THR A 132 -13.88 -8.42 -9.77
CA THR A 132 -13.82 -6.99 -10.11
C THR A 132 -12.66 -6.37 -9.36
N VAL A 133 -11.76 -5.66 -10.07
CA VAL A 133 -10.59 -5.04 -9.47
C VAL A 133 -10.74 -3.52 -9.39
N TYR A 134 -10.72 -2.98 -8.20
CA TYR A 134 -10.66 -1.54 -7.91
C TYR A 134 -9.19 -1.13 -7.77
N SER A 135 -8.68 -0.46 -8.78
CA SER A 135 -7.26 -0.09 -8.83
C SER A 135 -7.03 1.28 -8.23
N VAL A 136 -6.36 1.34 -7.09
CA VAL A 136 -5.91 2.58 -6.46
C VAL A 136 -4.46 2.84 -6.90
N GLY A 137 -4.29 3.89 -7.72
CA GLY A 137 -3.02 4.25 -8.33
C GLY A 137 -2.87 3.81 -9.79
N ARG A 138 -2.25 4.71 -10.56
CA ARG A 138 -2.11 4.57 -12.02
C ARG A 138 -1.39 3.29 -12.43
N LYS A 139 -0.32 2.91 -11.71
CA LYS A 139 0.47 1.72 -12.06
C LYS A 139 -0.31 0.42 -11.89
N MET A 140 -1.20 0.35 -10.91
CA MET A 140 -2.12 -0.77 -10.78
C MET A 140 -3.16 -0.78 -11.90
N ALA A 141 -3.77 0.37 -12.18
CA ALA A 141 -4.79 0.49 -13.22
C ALA A 141 -4.22 0.11 -14.61
N GLU A 142 -3.02 0.58 -14.96
CA GLU A 142 -2.33 0.21 -16.19
C GLU A 142 -2.03 -1.30 -16.29
N ALA A 143 -1.59 -1.91 -15.17
CA ALA A 143 -1.28 -3.33 -15.12
C ALA A 143 -2.54 -4.21 -15.23
N MET A 144 -3.56 -3.91 -14.45
CA MET A 144 -4.82 -4.67 -14.44
C MET A 144 -5.58 -4.54 -15.77
N LYS A 145 -5.57 -3.36 -16.39
CA LYS A 145 -6.15 -3.16 -17.74
C LYS A 145 -5.49 -4.06 -18.79
N LYS A 146 -4.17 -4.25 -18.74
CA LYS A 146 -3.42 -5.13 -19.68
C LYS A 146 -3.81 -6.60 -19.54
N VAL A 147 -4.21 -7.02 -18.34
CA VAL A 147 -4.59 -8.42 -18.03
C VAL A 147 -6.09 -8.65 -18.20
N GLY A 148 -6.86 -7.62 -18.56
CA GLY A 148 -8.31 -7.74 -18.82
C GLY A 148 -9.21 -7.45 -17.61
N TYR A 149 -8.66 -6.83 -16.55
CA TYR A 149 -9.40 -6.41 -15.35
C TYR A 149 -9.40 -4.88 -15.21
N PRO A 150 -10.06 -4.11 -16.09
CA PRO A 150 -10.12 -2.66 -15.96
C PRO A 150 -10.85 -2.26 -14.68
N SER A 151 -10.36 -1.23 -14.00
CA SER A 151 -11.04 -0.67 -12.83
C SER A 151 -12.37 -0.02 -13.23
N PRO A 152 -13.45 -0.22 -12.45
CA PRO A 152 -14.76 0.37 -12.75
C PRO A 152 -14.77 1.89 -12.65
N ALA A 153 -13.87 2.49 -11.86
CA ALA A 153 -13.73 3.92 -11.73
C ALA A 153 -12.24 4.34 -11.52
N ASP A 154 -11.98 5.63 -11.60
CA ASP A 154 -10.63 6.20 -11.39
C ASP A 154 -10.42 6.61 -9.93
N TYR A 155 -9.51 5.91 -9.27
CA TYR A 155 -9.07 6.17 -7.89
C TYR A 155 -7.59 6.57 -7.82
N GLN A 156 -7.00 7.06 -8.93
CA GLN A 156 -5.57 7.39 -8.98
C GLN A 156 -5.19 8.49 -7.98
N HIS A 157 -6.08 9.46 -7.76
CA HIS A 157 -5.85 10.59 -6.86
C HIS A 157 -5.63 10.16 -5.40
N LEU A 158 -6.27 9.07 -4.95
CA LEU A 158 -6.12 8.53 -3.59
C LEU A 158 -4.69 8.08 -3.28
N ALA A 159 -3.94 7.61 -4.29
CA ALA A 159 -2.56 7.18 -4.10
C ALA A 159 -1.60 8.36 -3.80
N ASP A 160 -1.82 9.53 -4.40
CA ASP A 160 -0.97 10.70 -4.18
C ASP A 160 -1.36 11.52 -2.94
N LYS A 161 -2.66 11.61 -2.65
CA LYS A 161 -3.22 12.40 -1.55
C LYS A 161 -4.26 11.56 -0.81
N PRO A 162 -3.83 10.66 0.08
CA PRO A 162 -4.77 9.90 0.89
C PRO A 162 -5.72 10.82 1.66
N SER A 163 -7.03 10.66 1.40
CA SER A 163 -8.10 11.41 2.06
C SER A 163 -9.05 10.43 2.73
N TYR A 164 -9.34 10.62 4.02
CA TYR A 164 -10.29 9.79 4.73
C TYR A 164 -11.69 9.88 4.11
N ALA A 165 -12.14 11.08 3.75
CA ALA A 165 -13.48 11.29 3.21
C ALA A 165 -13.70 10.48 1.92
N GLU A 166 -12.75 10.52 0.99
CA GLU A 166 -12.85 9.79 -0.28
C GLU A 166 -12.64 8.28 -0.12
N ALA A 167 -11.70 7.88 0.76
CA ALA A 167 -11.50 6.48 1.11
C ALA A 167 -12.75 5.88 1.77
N ALA A 168 -13.42 6.65 2.64
CA ALA A 168 -14.66 6.24 3.30
C ALA A 168 -15.82 6.05 2.30
N VAL A 169 -15.91 6.88 1.25
CA VAL A 169 -16.93 6.72 0.18
C VAL A 169 -16.74 5.40 -0.56
N LEU A 170 -15.50 5.07 -0.95
CA LEU A 170 -15.23 3.79 -1.62
C LEU A 170 -15.49 2.60 -0.68
N ALA A 171 -15.07 2.69 0.57
CA ALA A 171 -15.32 1.65 1.56
C ALA A 171 -16.84 1.44 1.80
N GLU A 172 -17.61 2.53 1.85
CA GLU A 172 -19.07 2.49 2.00
C GLU A 172 -19.75 1.83 0.81
N GLN A 173 -19.34 2.17 -0.42
CA GLN A 173 -19.81 1.53 -1.63
C GLN A 173 -19.57 0.02 -1.61
N LEU A 174 -18.36 -0.42 -1.22
CA LEU A 174 -18.03 -1.85 -1.12
C LEU A 174 -18.82 -2.56 -0.02
N MET A 175 -19.08 -1.90 1.12
CA MET A 175 -19.93 -2.44 2.18
C MET A 175 -21.39 -2.56 1.73
N GLU A 176 -21.88 -1.62 0.92
CA GLU A 176 -23.24 -1.67 0.38
C GLU A 176 -23.40 -2.75 -0.67
N ASP A 177 -22.42 -2.89 -1.59
CA ASP A 177 -22.35 -3.99 -2.56
C ASP A 177 -22.36 -5.36 -1.89
N PHE A 178 -21.63 -5.47 -0.77
CA PHE A 178 -21.60 -6.67 0.04
C PHE A 178 -22.94 -6.91 0.76
N ARG A 179 -23.55 -5.87 1.35
CA ARG A 179 -24.86 -5.94 2.01
C ARG A 179 -25.97 -6.40 1.07
N GLU A 180 -26.00 -5.86 -0.15
CA GLU A 180 -26.96 -6.23 -1.16
C GLU A 180 -26.69 -7.58 -1.84
N GLY A 181 -25.55 -8.20 -1.53
CA GLY A 181 -25.14 -9.48 -2.12
C GLY A 181 -24.64 -9.37 -3.57
N ARG A 182 -24.36 -8.14 -4.04
CA ARG A 182 -23.69 -7.93 -5.33
C ARG A 182 -22.28 -8.48 -5.33
N VAL A 183 -21.62 -8.45 -4.18
CA VAL A 183 -20.28 -8.99 -3.94
C VAL A 183 -20.32 -9.91 -2.72
N GLY A 184 -19.71 -11.09 -2.81
CA GLY A 184 -19.65 -12.05 -1.71
C GLY A 184 -18.36 -11.93 -0.86
N ARG A 185 -17.33 -11.27 -1.39
CA ARG A 185 -16.06 -11.08 -0.71
C ARG A 185 -15.33 -9.84 -1.20
N VAL A 186 -14.65 -9.14 -0.30
CA VAL A 186 -13.81 -7.99 -0.63
C VAL A 186 -12.41 -8.21 -0.02
N GLU A 187 -11.38 -8.14 -0.86
CA GLU A 187 -9.98 -8.28 -0.47
C GLU A 187 -9.23 -6.96 -0.69
N LEU A 188 -8.35 -6.61 0.25
CA LEU A 188 -7.37 -5.53 0.10
C LEU A 188 -6.00 -6.12 -0.23
N VAL A 189 -5.35 -5.58 -1.23
CA VAL A 189 -3.98 -5.93 -1.64
C VAL A 189 -3.12 -4.69 -1.60
N TYR A 190 -2.20 -4.64 -0.65
CA TYR A 190 -1.34 -3.46 -0.42
C TYR A 190 0.04 -3.87 0.10
N ASN A 191 0.97 -2.92 0.17
CA ASN A 191 2.26 -3.14 0.80
C ASN A 191 2.25 -2.57 2.22
N HIS A 192 2.41 -3.44 3.21
CA HIS A 192 2.53 -3.08 4.60
C HIS A 192 3.91 -2.48 4.92
N PHE A 193 3.91 -1.34 5.59
CA PHE A 193 5.12 -0.65 6.02
C PHE A 193 5.66 -1.24 7.33
N VAL A 194 6.74 -2.01 7.24
CA VAL A 194 7.45 -2.54 8.42
C VAL A 194 8.58 -1.59 8.85
N SER A 195 9.36 -1.13 7.86
CA SER A 195 10.47 -0.19 8.08
C SER A 195 10.83 0.50 6.76
N SER A 196 11.68 1.53 6.81
CA SER A 196 12.13 2.21 5.59
C SER A 196 12.81 1.27 4.58
N GLY A 197 13.47 0.20 5.04
CA GLY A 197 14.12 -0.80 4.19
C GLY A 197 13.25 -2.03 3.88
N LYS A 198 12.11 -2.22 4.55
CA LYS A 198 11.29 -3.44 4.41
C LYS A 198 9.81 -3.09 4.26
N GLN A 199 9.26 -3.39 3.10
CA GLN A 199 7.84 -3.35 2.80
C GLN A 199 7.39 -4.75 2.40
N VAL A 200 6.26 -5.21 2.95
CA VAL A 200 5.75 -6.56 2.73
C VAL A 200 4.42 -6.47 1.99
N PRO A 201 4.29 -7.08 0.81
CA PRO A 201 2.99 -7.17 0.15
C PRO A 201 2.07 -8.07 0.97
N VAL A 202 0.87 -7.56 1.29
CA VAL A 202 -0.12 -8.20 2.14
C VAL A 202 -1.45 -8.28 1.41
N ARG A 203 -2.10 -9.43 1.56
CA ARG A 203 -3.49 -9.65 1.21
C ARG A 203 -4.31 -9.74 2.49
N GLU A 204 -5.34 -8.93 2.61
CA GLU A 204 -6.19 -8.87 3.78
C GLU A 204 -7.67 -8.92 3.40
N THR A 205 -8.44 -9.78 4.06
CA THR A 205 -9.88 -9.84 3.84
C THR A 205 -10.53 -8.62 4.51
N PHE A 206 -11.19 -7.81 3.70
CA PHE A 206 -11.94 -6.66 4.16
C PHE A 206 -13.38 -7.05 4.53
N LEU A 207 -14.03 -7.80 3.66
CA LEU A 207 -15.37 -8.36 3.88
C LEU A 207 -15.45 -9.81 3.36
N PRO A 208 -16.10 -10.74 4.09
CA PRO A 208 -16.67 -10.57 5.43
C PRO A 208 -15.57 -10.25 6.44
N SER A 209 -15.79 -9.25 7.24
CA SER A 209 -14.88 -8.96 8.34
C SER A 209 -15.24 -9.89 9.48
N THR A 210 -14.40 -10.88 9.74
CA THR A 210 -14.32 -11.48 11.05
C THR A 210 -13.60 -10.44 11.93
N ALA A 211 -14.35 -9.49 12.46
CA ALA A 211 -13.93 -8.82 13.68
C ALA A 211 -14.02 -9.88 14.79
N VAL A 212 -13.24 -10.97 14.64
CA VAL A 212 -12.88 -11.80 15.76
C VAL A 212 -12.05 -10.86 16.60
N ILE A 213 -12.66 -10.33 17.62
CA ILE A 213 -11.94 -9.94 18.81
C ILE A 213 -11.45 -11.28 19.35
N SER A 214 -10.47 -11.84 18.62
CA SER A 214 -9.77 -13.04 19.04
C SER A 214 -9.14 -12.69 20.37
N GLY A 215 -9.41 -13.50 21.38
CA GLY A 215 -8.82 -13.34 22.69
C GLY A 215 -7.26 -13.31 22.68
N GLU A 216 -6.61 -13.51 21.53
CA GLU A 216 -5.18 -13.38 21.34
C GLU A 216 -4.70 -11.93 21.08
N ALA A 217 -5.52 -11.06 20.45
CA ALA A 217 -5.27 -9.61 20.48
C ALA A 217 -5.78 -8.99 21.80
N ALA A 218 -6.66 -9.68 22.54
CA ALA A 218 -7.05 -9.32 23.90
C ALA A 218 -6.00 -9.67 24.97
N GLY A 219 -4.90 -10.35 24.58
CA GLY A 219 -3.82 -10.70 25.51
C GLY A 219 -3.00 -9.53 26.00
N GLU A 220 -3.06 -8.37 25.35
CA GLU A 220 -2.41 -7.13 25.77
C GLU A 220 -3.40 -6.00 26.09
N VAL A 221 -4.70 -6.19 25.86
CA VAL A 221 -5.68 -5.28 26.44
C VAL A 221 -5.80 -5.68 27.91
N GLU A 222 -4.95 -5.06 28.75
CA GLU A 222 -5.15 -5.05 30.20
C GLU A 222 -6.65 -4.98 30.47
N LYS A 223 -7.14 -5.80 31.40
CA LYS A 223 -8.49 -5.75 31.95
C LYS A 223 -8.73 -4.34 32.52
N SER A 224 -8.88 -3.35 31.64
CA SER A 224 -9.41 -2.07 32.06
C SER A 224 -10.89 -2.32 32.38
N GLU A 225 -11.18 -2.48 33.65
CA GLU A 225 -12.54 -2.45 34.23
C GLU A 225 -13.13 -1.05 34.07
N THR A 226 -13.05 -0.48 32.87
CA THR A 226 -13.74 0.78 32.58
C THR A 226 -15.19 0.46 32.27
N ASP A 227 -16.05 0.65 33.23
CA ASP A 227 -17.49 0.64 33.03
C ASP A 227 -17.88 1.84 32.18
N TYR A 228 -18.21 1.59 30.91
CA TYR A 228 -18.79 2.60 30.06
C TYR A 228 -20.27 2.77 30.31
N ILE A 229 -20.75 4.00 30.46
CA ILE A 229 -22.17 4.32 30.38
C ILE A 229 -22.58 4.31 28.92
N LEU A 230 -23.46 3.43 28.51
CA LEU A 230 -23.88 3.23 27.14
C LEU A 230 -25.26 3.86 26.91
N GLU A 231 -25.34 4.77 25.95
CA GLU A 231 -26.58 5.41 25.53
C GLU A 231 -26.66 5.39 23.98
N PRO A 232 -27.76 4.90 23.38
CA PRO A 232 -28.95 4.37 24.04
C PRO A 232 -28.81 2.89 24.42
N SER A 233 -28.03 2.08 23.68
CA SER A 233 -27.77 0.67 23.97
C SER A 233 -26.45 0.18 23.33
N ALA A 234 -25.83 -0.87 23.90
CA ALA A 234 -24.62 -1.49 23.34
C ALA A 234 -24.81 -1.91 21.89
N ARG A 235 -26.01 -2.36 21.53
CA ARG A 235 -26.35 -2.83 20.19
C ARG A 235 -26.39 -1.70 19.17
N GLU A 236 -27.10 -0.62 19.44
CA GLU A 236 -27.20 0.53 18.55
C GLU A 236 -25.83 1.18 18.33
N LEU A 237 -25.02 1.26 19.40
CA LEU A 237 -23.65 1.73 19.31
C LEU A 237 -22.78 0.85 18.42
N LEU A 238 -22.94 -0.48 18.49
CA LEU A 238 -22.23 -1.40 17.61
C LEU A 238 -22.63 -1.20 16.13
N GLU A 239 -23.91 -1.04 15.85
CA GLU A 239 -24.43 -0.79 14.49
C GLU A 239 -23.83 0.49 13.88
N GLU A 240 -23.55 1.49 14.70
CA GLU A 240 -22.93 2.75 14.26
C GLU A 240 -21.40 2.65 14.17
N LEU A 241 -20.74 2.00 15.13
CA LEU A 241 -19.28 1.98 15.22
C LEU A 241 -18.63 0.97 14.28
N LEU A 242 -19.30 -0.15 13.98
CA LEU A 242 -18.75 -1.16 13.06
C LEU A 242 -18.46 -0.61 11.65
N PRO A 243 -19.39 0.10 10.97
CA PRO A 243 -19.07 0.72 9.68
C PRO A 243 -17.95 1.76 9.78
N LYS A 244 -17.90 2.53 10.87
CA LYS A 244 -16.83 3.51 11.11
C LYS A 244 -15.48 2.81 11.23
N SER A 245 -15.41 1.70 11.95
CA SER A 245 -14.20 0.89 12.09
C SER A 245 -13.72 0.33 10.75
N GLN A 246 -14.64 -0.15 9.90
CA GLN A 246 -14.29 -0.64 8.57
C GLN A 246 -13.75 0.48 7.66
N LYS A 247 -14.41 1.64 7.64
CA LYS A 247 -13.92 2.81 6.89
C LYS A 247 -12.51 3.22 7.35
N LEU A 248 -12.27 3.17 8.67
CA LEU A 248 -10.96 3.46 9.24
C LEU A 248 -9.91 2.43 8.79
N LYS A 249 -10.23 1.14 8.87
CA LYS A 249 -9.36 0.04 8.43
C LYS A 249 -8.96 0.21 6.96
N PHE A 250 -9.90 0.54 6.10
CA PHE A 250 -9.64 0.81 4.69
C PHE A 250 -8.67 1.99 4.50
N TYR A 251 -8.91 3.08 5.25
CA TYR A 251 -8.04 4.25 5.20
C TYR A 251 -6.64 3.98 5.75
N THR A 252 -6.52 3.18 6.81
CA THR A 252 -5.22 2.76 7.35
C THR A 252 -4.43 1.95 6.32
N ALA A 253 -5.06 1.03 5.59
CA ALA A 253 -4.42 0.28 4.51
C ALA A 253 -3.91 1.21 3.38
N LEU A 254 -4.68 2.24 3.03
CA LEU A 254 -4.27 3.26 2.06
C LEU A 254 -3.05 4.07 2.54
N LEU A 255 -3.05 4.52 3.81
CA LEU A 255 -1.92 5.22 4.41
C LEU A 255 -0.66 4.36 4.47
N ASP A 256 -0.82 3.10 4.84
CA ASP A 256 0.27 2.14 4.96
C ASP A 256 0.91 1.87 3.59
N SER A 257 0.09 1.69 2.54
CA SER A 257 0.57 1.59 1.17
C SER A 257 1.31 2.86 0.72
N ASN A 258 0.81 4.05 1.06
CA ASN A 258 1.44 5.33 0.72
C ASN A 258 2.79 5.51 1.43
N ALA A 259 2.88 5.16 2.72
CA ALA A 259 4.13 5.17 3.46
C ALA A 259 5.15 4.19 2.86
N SER A 260 4.71 2.98 2.51
CA SER A 260 5.51 1.95 1.86
C SER A 260 6.06 2.40 0.50
N GLU A 261 5.24 3.09 -0.31
CA GLU A 261 5.67 3.67 -1.59
C GLU A 261 6.82 4.67 -1.41
N HIS A 262 6.64 5.61 -0.48
CA HIS A 262 7.63 6.66 -0.26
C HIS A 262 8.91 6.11 0.38
N ALA A 263 8.82 5.10 1.24
CA ALA A 263 9.96 4.39 1.78
C ALA A 263 10.75 3.66 0.69
N ALA A 264 10.07 2.87 -0.14
CA ALA A 264 10.68 2.17 -1.26
C ALA A 264 11.36 3.13 -2.25
N ARG A 265 10.71 4.27 -2.54
CA ARG A 265 11.29 5.31 -3.40
C ARG A 265 12.52 5.94 -2.76
N THR A 266 12.50 6.22 -1.46
CA THR A 266 13.66 6.79 -0.76
C THR A 266 14.87 5.88 -0.86
N VAL A 267 14.69 4.58 -0.61
CA VAL A 267 15.75 3.57 -0.73
C VAL A 267 16.23 3.43 -2.17
N ALA A 268 15.32 3.35 -3.14
CA ALA A 268 15.68 3.24 -4.55
C ALA A 268 16.49 4.45 -5.04
N MET A 269 16.12 5.67 -4.61
CA MET A 269 16.83 6.89 -4.97
C MET A 269 18.19 6.99 -4.25
N GLN A 270 18.29 6.50 -3.01
CA GLN A 270 19.58 6.39 -2.32
C GLN A 270 20.52 5.48 -3.09
N THR A 271 20.11 4.26 -3.38
CA THR A 271 20.92 3.29 -4.15
C THR A 271 21.32 3.83 -5.53
N ALA A 272 20.39 4.52 -6.21
CA ALA A 272 20.69 5.16 -7.49
C ALA A 272 21.71 6.29 -7.37
N THR A 273 21.70 7.04 -6.27
CA THR A 273 22.67 8.09 -5.98
C THR A 273 24.05 7.50 -5.70
N ASP A 274 24.14 6.49 -4.82
CA ASP A 274 25.39 5.83 -4.47
C ASP A 274 26.05 5.20 -5.71
N ASN A 275 25.29 4.42 -6.50
CA ASN A 275 25.79 3.85 -7.76
C ASN A 275 26.21 4.93 -8.79
N GLY A 276 25.53 6.07 -8.80
CA GLY A 276 25.87 7.17 -9.68
C GLY A 276 27.17 7.89 -9.26
N GLU A 277 27.44 7.99 -7.96
CA GLU A 277 28.70 8.53 -7.43
C GLU A 277 29.88 7.63 -7.78
N ASP A 278 29.74 6.31 -7.61
CA ASP A 278 30.74 5.32 -7.99
C ASP A 278 31.06 5.40 -9.49
N LEU A 279 30.02 5.43 -10.33
CA LEU A 279 30.18 5.57 -11.78
C LEU A 279 30.86 6.90 -12.16
N LEU A 280 30.54 7.99 -11.47
CA LEU A 280 31.19 9.28 -11.70
C LEU A 280 32.67 9.23 -11.37
N GLN A 281 33.06 8.58 -10.30
CA GLN A 281 34.44 8.38 -9.91
C GLN A 281 35.20 7.57 -10.98
N GLU A 282 34.62 6.46 -11.42
CA GLU A 282 35.19 5.60 -12.47
C GLU A 282 35.40 6.38 -13.78
N LEU A 283 34.38 7.07 -14.25
CA LEU A 283 34.47 7.88 -15.48
C LEU A 283 35.51 9.01 -15.38
N THR A 284 35.67 9.58 -14.17
CA THR A 284 36.68 10.62 -13.94
C THR A 284 38.10 10.05 -14.03
N LEU A 285 38.34 8.87 -13.49
CA LEU A 285 39.61 8.15 -13.62
C LEU A 285 39.90 7.80 -15.08
N GLN A 286 38.91 7.27 -15.80
CA GLN A 286 39.05 6.98 -17.24
C GLN A 286 39.34 8.23 -18.06
N TYR A 287 38.67 9.34 -17.77
CA TYR A 287 38.91 10.62 -18.44
C TYR A 287 40.36 11.10 -18.24
N ASN A 288 40.84 11.08 -16.99
CA ASN A 288 42.20 11.51 -16.66
C ASN A 288 43.25 10.63 -17.34
N LYS A 289 43.06 9.29 -17.33
CA LYS A 289 43.94 8.35 -18.02
C LYS A 289 43.99 8.60 -19.53
N SER A 290 42.82 8.73 -20.18
CA SER A 290 42.76 9.03 -21.63
C SER A 290 43.32 10.38 -21.96
N ARG A 291 43.16 11.40 -21.11
CA ARG A 291 43.78 12.72 -21.30
C ARG A 291 45.30 12.64 -21.23
N GLN A 292 45.84 11.93 -20.24
CA GLN A 292 47.29 11.74 -20.13
C GLN A 292 47.87 11.00 -21.36
N GLN A 293 47.21 9.92 -21.79
CA GLN A 293 47.60 9.17 -23.00
C GLN A 293 47.63 10.06 -24.25
N LYS A 294 46.59 10.92 -24.40
CA LYS A 294 46.53 11.85 -25.55
C LYS A 294 47.65 12.89 -25.49
N ILE A 295 47.89 13.49 -24.32
CA ILE A 295 48.98 14.45 -24.13
C ILE A 295 50.34 13.79 -24.43
N THR A 296 50.55 12.58 -23.92
CA THR A 296 51.80 11.83 -24.17
C THR A 296 51.98 11.54 -25.66
N ALA A 297 50.93 11.13 -26.37
CA ALA A 297 50.99 10.91 -27.81
C ALA A 297 51.31 12.21 -28.58
N GLU A 298 50.65 13.32 -28.24
CA GLU A 298 50.93 14.64 -28.85
C GLU A 298 52.38 15.09 -28.60
N ILE A 299 52.93 14.87 -27.41
CA ILE A 299 54.34 15.17 -27.09
C ILE A 299 55.29 14.29 -27.91
N LEU A 300 55.01 12.99 -28.03
CA LEU A 300 55.81 12.05 -28.80
C LEU A 300 55.78 12.39 -30.29
N ASP A 301 54.61 12.76 -30.84
CA ASP A 301 54.49 13.21 -32.24
C ASP A 301 55.31 14.49 -32.52
N LEU A 302 55.28 15.45 -31.58
CA LEU A 302 56.09 16.66 -31.67
C LEU A 302 57.60 16.36 -31.56
N ALA A 303 58.02 15.47 -30.69
CA ALA A 303 59.40 15.08 -30.49
C ALA A 303 59.97 14.26 -31.72
N GLY A 304 59.09 13.38 -32.29
CA GLY A 304 59.46 12.62 -33.50
C GLY A 304 59.50 13.46 -34.78
N GLY A 305 58.65 14.46 -34.94
CA GLY A 305 58.62 15.37 -36.07
C GLY A 305 59.75 16.46 -36.07
N SER A 306 60.53 16.55 -34.98
CA SER A 306 61.69 17.44 -34.86
C SER A 306 62.97 16.79 -35.31
N GLN A 307 62.94 15.55 -35.83
CA GLN A 307 64.12 14.82 -36.33
C GLN A 307 64.20 14.72 -37.84
N GLU A 308 63.33 15.37 -38.64
CA GLU A 308 63.46 15.66 -40.04
C GLU A 308 63.77 17.16 -40.22
#